data_e12794d339df7bc38e9195cfadd0b7f6
#
_entry.id   e12794d339df7bc38e9195cfadd0b7f6
#
_cell.length_a   1.000
_cell.length_b   1.000
_cell.length_c   1.000
_cell.angle_alpha   90.00
_cell.angle_beta   90.00
_cell.angle_gamma   90.00
#
_symmetry.space_group_name_H-M   'P 1'
#
loop_
_entity.id
_entity.type
_entity.pdbx_description
1 polymer ?
#
loop_
_entity_poly.entity_id
_entity_poly.type
_entity_poly.pdbx_seq_one_letter_code
_entity_poly.pdbx_strand_id
1 'polypeptide(L)'
;MFEKLVVEKLVEEAKNWDRERQDNEIPAKMLAFCWKRYSSTDVEELLQNPRVVIGTLLHRGLEKYFGYEDKPTSVIKKPIGEYVIVGMPDLVMDDVVYEFKYSTSPPKEPKEWDIKQLRVYMWLTGKQKGELVYFTPLRIKTFEVSEPATDEEVLDWLGYKWAKYRWECVRCPFRHECEHRLI
;
A
#
# COMPACT_ATOMS: atom_id res chain seq x y z
N MET A 1 25.99 -9.55 -8.18
CA MET A 1 25.39 -10.13 -9.42
C MET A 1 23.93 -10.54 -9.21
N PHE A 2 23.62 -11.39 -8.23
CA PHE A 2 22.25 -11.85 -7.97
C PHE A 2 21.31 -10.72 -7.47
N GLU A 3 21.80 -9.89 -6.55
CA GLU A 3 21.07 -8.72 -6.01
C GLU A 3 20.58 -7.78 -7.12
N LYS A 4 21.47 -7.43 -8.06
CA LYS A 4 21.14 -6.59 -9.20
C LYS A 4 20.02 -7.20 -10.06
N LEU A 5 20.09 -8.51 -10.33
CA LEU A 5 19.07 -9.23 -11.09
C LEU A 5 17.69 -9.19 -10.44
N VAL A 6 17.63 -9.34 -9.11
CA VAL A 6 16.37 -9.26 -8.35
C VAL A 6 15.77 -7.86 -8.43
N VAL A 7 16.59 -6.82 -8.20
CA VAL A 7 16.14 -5.42 -8.25
C VAL A 7 15.66 -5.04 -9.65
N GLU A 8 16.41 -5.38 -10.71
CA GLU A 8 16.05 -5.10 -12.11
C GLU A 8 14.69 -5.71 -12.45
N LYS A 9 14.42 -6.96 -12.07
CA LYS A 9 13.15 -7.62 -12.33
C LYS A 9 12.00 -6.94 -11.57
N LEU A 10 12.19 -6.56 -10.31
CA LEU A 10 11.18 -5.87 -9.53
C LEU A 10 10.87 -4.48 -10.08
N VAL A 11 11.87 -3.75 -10.59
CA VAL A 11 11.71 -2.45 -11.24
C VAL A 11 10.91 -2.57 -12.53
N GLU A 12 11.21 -3.56 -13.37
CA GLU A 12 10.50 -3.78 -14.62
C GLU A 12 9.00 -4.02 -14.39
N GLU A 13 8.68 -4.87 -13.43
CA GLU A 13 7.29 -5.17 -13.08
C GLU A 13 6.55 -3.97 -12.48
N ALA A 14 7.20 -3.18 -11.63
CA ALA A 14 6.61 -1.97 -11.08
C ALA A 14 6.34 -0.90 -12.15
N LYS A 15 7.24 -0.76 -13.14
CA LYS A 15 7.04 0.17 -14.27
C LYS A 15 5.89 -0.24 -15.19
N ASN A 16 5.65 -1.53 -15.35
CA ASN A 16 4.53 -2.02 -16.16
C ASN A 16 3.19 -1.70 -15.52
N TRP A 17 3.08 -1.76 -14.21
CA TRP A 17 1.88 -1.40 -13.45
C TRP A 17 1.45 0.06 -13.64
N ASP A 18 2.38 1.03 -13.64
CA ASP A 18 2.06 2.46 -13.74
C ASP A 18 1.60 2.89 -15.16
N ARG A 19 1.93 2.13 -16.21
CA ARG A 19 1.60 2.49 -17.60
C ARG A 19 0.12 2.31 -17.98
N GLU A 20 -0.64 1.55 -17.21
CA GLU A 20 -2.03 1.18 -17.53
C GLU A 20 -3.07 2.01 -16.78
N ARG A 21 -2.65 2.99 -15.98
CA ARG A 21 -3.55 3.78 -15.13
C ARG A 21 -4.13 4.98 -15.86
N GLN A 22 -5.43 5.23 -15.68
CA GLN A 22 -6.11 6.42 -16.18
C GLN A 22 -5.88 7.64 -15.25
N ASP A 23 -5.98 8.86 -15.79
CA ASP A 23 -5.68 10.10 -15.06
C ASP A 23 -6.55 10.34 -13.82
N ASN A 24 -7.81 9.85 -13.83
CA ASN A 24 -8.73 9.97 -12.69
C ASN A 24 -8.66 8.78 -11.71
N GLU A 25 -7.80 7.81 -11.96
CA GLU A 25 -7.60 6.66 -11.09
C GLU A 25 -6.62 6.98 -9.96
N ILE A 26 -7.10 6.89 -8.73
CA ILE A 26 -6.33 7.16 -7.52
C ILE A 26 -6.03 5.85 -6.79
N PRO A 27 -4.76 5.44 -6.67
CA PRO A 27 -4.39 4.28 -5.87
C PRO A 27 -4.83 4.41 -4.41
N ALA A 28 -5.42 3.37 -3.86
CA ALA A 28 -5.85 3.32 -2.46
C ALA A 28 -4.76 3.74 -1.46
N LYS A 29 -3.50 3.39 -1.74
CA LYS A 29 -2.34 3.83 -0.94
C LYS A 29 -2.18 5.35 -0.87
N MET A 30 -2.54 6.09 -1.91
CA MET A 30 -2.45 7.55 -1.91
C MET A 30 -3.40 8.20 -0.90
N LEU A 31 -4.49 7.54 -0.53
CA LEU A 31 -5.38 8.01 0.52
C LEU A 31 -4.73 7.98 1.90
N ALA A 32 -3.79 7.07 2.11
CA ALA A 32 -3.06 6.96 3.38
C ALA A 32 -1.80 7.83 3.45
N PHE A 33 -1.23 8.27 2.31
CA PHE A 33 0.08 8.92 2.25
C PHE A 33 0.08 10.21 1.44
N CYS A 34 1.19 10.95 1.48
CA CYS A 34 1.43 12.14 0.67
C CYS A 34 1.48 11.81 -0.82
N TRP A 35 0.62 12.42 -1.62
CA TRP A 35 0.54 12.19 -3.06
C TRP A 35 1.81 12.60 -3.80
N LYS A 36 2.36 13.80 -3.51
CA LYS A 36 3.59 14.30 -4.14
C LYS A 36 4.76 13.32 -3.92
N ARG A 37 4.92 12.82 -2.69
CA ARG A 37 5.94 11.83 -2.37
C ARG A 37 5.69 10.52 -3.08
N TYR A 38 4.46 10.01 -3.04
CA TYR A 38 4.09 8.73 -3.65
C TYR A 38 4.32 8.74 -5.17
N SER A 39 3.85 9.79 -5.87
CA SER A 39 3.96 9.91 -7.33
C SER A 39 5.40 10.14 -7.83
N SER A 40 6.30 10.58 -6.95
CA SER A 40 7.66 10.96 -7.31
C SER A 40 8.71 10.03 -6.72
N THR A 41 8.30 8.95 -6.05
CA THR A 41 9.25 7.98 -5.51
C THR A 41 9.86 7.20 -6.67
N ASP A 42 11.17 7.28 -6.82
CA ASP A 42 11.90 6.45 -7.75
C ASP A 42 11.87 5.01 -7.26
N VAL A 43 11.31 4.14 -8.07
CA VAL A 43 11.17 2.71 -7.76
C VAL A 43 12.54 2.05 -7.62
N GLU A 44 13.54 2.47 -8.39
CA GLU A 44 14.89 1.95 -8.29
C GLU A 44 15.53 2.31 -6.95
N GLU A 45 15.39 3.57 -6.52
CA GLU A 45 15.86 4.02 -5.20
C GLU A 45 15.14 3.28 -4.07
N LEU A 46 13.83 3.10 -4.19
CA LEU A 46 13.03 2.39 -3.20
C LEU A 46 13.49 0.93 -3.04
N LEU A 47 13.76 0.25 -4.15
CA LEU A 47 14.19 -1.16 -4.18
C LEU A 47 15.67 -1.36 -3.80
N GLN A 48 16.44 -0.31 -3.59
CA GLN A 48 17.75 -0.42 -2.93
C GLN A 48 17.62 -0.68 -1.41
N ASN A 49 16.43 -0.48 -0.84
CA ASN A 49 16.18 -0.80 0.57
C ASN A 49 15.85 -2.29 0.73
N PRO A 50 16.70 -3.09 1.42
CA PRO A 50 16.47 -4.53 1.59
C PRO A 50 15.12 -4.88 2.22
N ARG A 51 14.58 -4.00 3.08
CA ARG A 51 13.26 -4.21 3.71
C ARG A 51 12.13 -4.16 2.68
N VAL A 52 12.25 -3.28 1.68
CA VAL A 52 11.27 -3.18 0.60
C VAL A 52 11.35 -4.42 -0.28
N VAL A 53 12.56 -4.84 -0.65
CA VAL A 53 12.78 -6.06 -1.43
C VAL A 53 12.20 -7.29 -0.72
N ILE A 54 12.52 -7.49 0.56
CA ILE A 54 11.99 -8.60 1.36
C ILE A 54 10.46 -8.53 1.44
N GLY A 55 9.90 -7.35 1.70
CA GLY A 55 8.45 -7.16 1.72
C GLY A 55 7.80 -7.53 0.39
N THR A 56 8.35 -7.07 -0.73
CA THR A 56 7.83 -7.38 -2.06
C THR A 56 7.90 -8.88 -2.38
N LEU A 57 9.01 -9.52 -2.06
CA LEU A 57 9.16 -10.98 -2.27
C LEU A 57 8.24 -11.78 -1.37
N LEU A 58 7.99 -11.32 -0.14
CA LEU A 58 7.04 -11.93 0.78
C LEU A 58 5.62 -11.89 0.20
N HIS A 59 5.15 -10.73 -0.28
CA HIS A 59 3.83 -10.58 -0.89
C HIS A 59 3.66 -11.57 -2.05
N ARG A 60 4.60 -11.62 -2.97
CA ARG A 60 4.58 -12.56 -4.11
C ARG A 60 4.59 -14.00 -3.68
N GLY A 61 5.40 -14.34 -2.68
CA GLY A 61 5.45 -15.69 -2.14
C GLY A 61 4.09 -16.12 -1.56
N LEU A 62 3.41 -15.22 -0.86
CA LEU A 62 2.09 -15.48 -0.30
C LEU A 62 1.00 -15.54 -1.39
N GLU A 63 1.01 -14.63 -2.36
CA GLU A 63 0.11 -14.65 -3.52
C GLU A 63 0.19 -16.00 -4.22
N LYS A 64 1.42 -16.47 -4.52
CA LYS A 64 1.66 -17.78 -5.11
C LYS A 64 1.15 -18.91 -4.22
N TYR A 65 1.47 -18.89 -2.94
CA TYR A 65 1.08 -19.92 -1.99
C TYR A 65 -0.45 -20.08 -1.89
N PHE A 66 -1.19 -18.98 -1.94
CA PHE A 66 -2.65 -18.99 -1.91
C PHE A 66 -3.31 -19.11 -3.30
N GLY A 67 -2.53 -19.35 -4.37
CA GLY A 67 -3.05 -19.57 -5.72
C GLY A 67 -3.58 -18.29 -6.39
N TYR A 68 -3.06 -17.12 -5.99
CA TYR A 68 -3.43 -15.82 -6.58
C TYR A 68 -2.57 -15.43 -7.78
N GLU A 69 -1.48 -16.16 -8.10
CA GLU A 69 -0.58 -15.87 -9.21
C GLU A 69 -1.27 -15.86 -10.59
N ASP A 70 -2.20 -16.80 -10.81
CA ASP A 70 -2.88 -16.98 -12.10
C ASP A 70 -4.19 -16.18 -12.19
N LYS A 71 -4.64 -15.62 -11.12
CA LYS A 71 -5.71 -14.62 -11.16
C LYS A 71 -5.00 -13.28 -11.27
N PRO A 72 -5.22 -12.50 -12.35
CA PRO A 72 -4.91 -11.09 -12.27
C PRO A 72 -5.60 -10.63 -11.00
N THR A 73 -4.85 -10.35 -9.95
CA THR A 73 -5.37 -9.79 -8.72
C THR A 73 -6.18 -8.61 -9.20
N SER A 74 -7.48 -8.82 -9.28
CA SER A 74 -8.33 -7.95 -10.05
C SER A 74 -8.25 -6.61 -9.34
N VAL A 75 -7.62 -5.66 -10.03
CA VAL A 75 -7.62 -4.28 -9.61
C VAL A 75 -9.07 -3.92 -9.36
N ILE A 76 -9.41 -3.75 -8.12
CA ILE A 76 -10.76 -3.38 -7.75
C ILE A 76 -10.86 -1.88 -7.97
N LYS A 77 -11.89 -1.48 -8.72
CA LYS A 77 -12.16 -0.10 -9.06
C LYS A 77 -13.52 0.29 -8.49
N LYS A 78 -13.56 1.38 -7.75
CA LYS A 78 -14.81 1.92 -7.21
C LYS A 78 -14.87 3.42 -7.45
N PRO A 79 -15.89 3.91 -8.18
CA PRO A 79 -16.07 5.34 -8.41
C PRO A 79 -16.53 6.04 -7.14
N ILE A 80 -16.04 7.27 -6.94
CA ILE A 80 -16.47 8.18 -5.88
C ILE A 80 -16.25 9.62 -6.32
N GLY A 81 -17.35 10.41 -6.44
CA GLY A 81 -17.28 11.74 -7.02
C GLY A 81 -16.72 11.71 -8.44
N GLU A 82 -15.71 12.52 -8.71
CA GLU A 82 -15.00 12.58 -10.00
C GLU A 82 -13.83 11.58 -10.13
N TYR A 83 -13.53 10.86 -9.04
CA TYR A 83 -12.39 9.93 -8.96
C TYR A 83 -12.84 8.47 -9.05
N VAL A 84 -11.89 7.63 -9.42
CA VAL A 84 -12.01 6.16 -9.34
C VAL A 84 -10.91 5.67 -8.41
N ILE A 85 -11.27 5.15 -7.25
CA ILE A 85 -10.28 4.56 -6.36
C ILE A 85 -9.94 3.16 -6.86
N VAL A 86 -8.65 2.94 -7.05
CA VAL A 86 -8.12 1.66 -7.51
C VAL A 86 -7.28 1.01 -6.41
N GLY A 87 -7.49 -0.26 -6.17
CA GLY A 87 -6.76 -0.99 -5.14
C GLY A 87 -6.68 -2.47 -5.42
N MET A 88 -5.66 -3.06 -4.84
CA MET A 88 -5.37 -4.47 -4.93
C MET A 88 -5.00 -4.94 -3.52
N PRO A 89 -5.97 -5.46 -2.74
CA PRO A 89 -5.67 -6.07 -1.45
C PRO A 89 -4.78 -7.30 -1.65
N ASP A 90 -3.91 -7.57 -0.69
CA ASP A 90 -2.96 -8.68 -0.78
C ASP A 90 -3.67 -10.04 -0.86
N LEU A 91 -4.79 -10.20 -0.11
CA LEU A 91 -5.61 -11.39 -0.15
C LEU A 91 -7.04 -11.04 0.28
N VAL A 92 -8.02 -11.63 -0.40
CA VAL A 92 -9.42 -11.63 0.04
C VAL A 92 -9.88 -13.08 0.11
N MET A 93 -10.17 -13.56 1.31
CA MET A 93 -10.62 -14.95 1.52
C MET A 93 -11.85 -14.92 2.40
N ASP A 94 -12.90 -15.59 1.96
CA ASP A 94 -14.21 -15.58 2.58
C ASP A 94 -14.75 -14.15 2.76
N ASP A 95 -14.94 -13.71 4.00
CA ASP A 95 -15.42 -12.37 4.33
C ASP A 95 -14.34 -11.45 4.93
N VAL A 96 -13.06 -11.84 4.82
CA VAL A 96 -11.93 -11.12 5.40
C VAL A 96 -11.01 -10.58 4.31
N VAL A 97 -10.58 -9.33 4.47
CA VAL A 97 -9.52 -8.70 3.68
C VAL A 97 -8.22 -8.75 4.46
N TYR A 98 -7.18 -9.29 3.85
CA TYR A 98 -5.86 -9.37 4.46
C TYR A 98 -4.91 -8.36 3.82
N GLU A 99 -4.14 -7.70 4.67
CA GLU A 99 -3.04 -6.83 4.26
C GLU A 99 -1.76 -7.28 4.96
N PHE A 100 -0.77 -7.65 4.16
CA PHE A 100 0.51 -8.19 4.64
C PHE A 100 1.55 -7.09 4.77
N LYS A 101 2.30 -7.10 5.86
CA LYS A 101 3.37 -6.13 6.11
C LYS A 101 4.63 -6.85 6.58
N TYR A 102 5.76 -6.45 6.04
CA TYR A 102 7.05 -6.86 6.58
C TYR A 102 7.57 -5.81 7.57
N SER A 103 8.00 -6.25 8.74
CA SER A 103 8.62 -5.40 9.75
C SER A 103 9.81 -6.11 10.40
N THR A 104 10.87 -5.36 10.75
CA THR A 104 12.05 -5.92 11.43
C THR A 104 11.78 -6.33 12.88
N SER A 105 10.72 -5.81 13.47
CA SER A 105 10.27 -6.17 14.82
C SER A 105 8.74 -6.17 14.87
N PRO A 106 8.14 -7.03 15.71
CA PRO A 106 6.70 -7.08 15.86
C PRO A 106 6.19 -5.77 16.49
N PRO A 107 5.27 -5.05 15.84
CA PRO A 107 4.71 -3.83 16.40
C PRO A 107 3.86 -4.14 17.63
N LYS A 108 3.85 -3.24 18.62
CA LYS A 108 2.96 -3.36 19.79
C LYS A 108 1.51 -3.17 19.37
N GLU A 109 1.27 -2.17 18.54
CA GLU A 109 -0.03 -1.78 17.97
C GLU A 109 0.08 -1.67 16.46
N PRO A 110 -1.02 -1.84 15.70
CA PRO A 110 -1.00 -1.64 14.26
C PRO A 110 -0.73 -0.16 13.96
N LYS A 111 -0.02 0.10 12.87
CA LYS A 111 0.27 1.47 12.46
C LYS A 111 -0.98 2.10 11.84
N GLU A 112 -1.24 3.35 12.20
CA GLU A 112 -2.41 4.09 11.75
C GLU A 112 -2.57 4.09 10.22
N TRP A 113 -1.49 4.30 9.48
CA TRP A 113 -1.52 4.30 8.01
C TRP A 113 -1.78 2.92 7.40
N ASP A 114 -1.36 1.84 8.07
CA ASP A 114 -1.65 0.46 7.64
C ASP A 114 -3.13 0.14 7.89
N ILE A 115 -3.69 0.57 9.04
CA ILE A 115 -5.12 0.49 9.34
C ILE A 115 -5.91 1.25 8.26
N LYS A 116 -5.52 2.48 7.96
CA LYS A 116 -6.20 3.31 6.97
C LYS A 116 -6.22 2.64 5.60
N GLN A 117 -5.10 2.09 5.14
CA GLN A 117 -5.00 1.37 3.89
C GLN A 117 -5.94 0.15 3.88
N LEU A 118 -5.94 -0.66 4.93
CA LEU A 118 -6.83 -1.82 5.05
C LEU A 118 -8.30 -1.42 5.05
N ARG A 119 -8.69 -0.36 5.77
CA ARG A 119 -10.06 0.17 5.78
C ARG A 119 -10.52 0.58 4.37
N VAL A 120 -9.63 1.18 3.56
CA VAL A 120 -9.92 1.49 2.15
C VAL A 120 -10.12 0.21 1.33
N TYR A 121 -9.32 -0.81 1.54
CA TYR A 121 -9.51 -2.10 0.85
C TYR A 121 -10.80 -2.81 1.27
N MET A 122 -11.18 -2.75 2.54
CA MET A 122 -12.47 -3.24 3.01
C MET A 122 -13.63 -2.48 2.34
N TRP A 123 -13.53 -1.15 2.23
CA TRP A 123 -14.50 -0.31 1.53
C TRP A 123 -14.59 -0.65 0.02
N LEU A 124 -13.46 -0.87 -0.65
CA LEU A 124 -13.40 -1.27 -2.06
C LEU A 124 -14.06 -2.63 -2.30
N THR A 125 -13.84 -3.59 -1.42
CA THR A 125 -14.33 -4.97 -1.53
C THR A 125 -15.74 -5.15 -0.96
N GLY A 126 -16.26 -4.17 -0.20
CA GLY A 126 -17.53 -4.27 0.53
C GLY A 126 -17.48 -5.21 1.75
N LYS A 127 -16.28 -5.63 2.16
CA LYS A 127 -16.09 -6.52 3.30
C LYS A 127 -16.06 -5.77 4.63
N GLN A 128 -16.56 -6.40 5.69
CA GLN A 128 -16.69 -5.80 7.03
C GLN A 128 -15.55 -6.18 7.98
N LYS A 129 -14.72 -7.15 7.59
CA LYS A 129 -13.61 -7.63 8.41
C LYS A 129 -12.30 -7.51 7.65
N GLY A 130 -11.27 -7.08 8.35
CA GLY A 130 -9.92 -7.02 7.82
C GLY A 130 -8.88 -7.50 8.83
N GLU A 131 -7.77 -8.00 8.36
CA GLU A 131 -6.63 -8.40 9.18
C GLU A 131 -5.34 -7.79 8.65
N LEU A 132 -4.63 -7.06 9.52
CA LEU A 132 -3.25 -6.63 9.30
C LEU A 132 -2.30 -7.70 9.82
N VAL A 133 -1.55 -8.32 8.91
CA VAL A 133 -0.63 -9.39 9.25
C VAL A 133 0.81 -8.93 9.10
N TYR A 134 1.50 -8.73 10.21
CA TYR A 134 2.90 -8.32 10.24
C TYR A 134 3.81 -9.54 10.30
N PHE A 135 4.55 -9.79 9.24
CA PHE A 135 5.62 -10.78 9.19
C PHE A 135 6.91 -10.14 9.72
N THR A 136 7.52 -10.78 10.69
CA THR A 136 8.79 -10.33 11.27
C THR A 136 9.76 -11.51 11.43
N PRO A 137 11.07 -11.28 11.56
CA PRO A 137 12.03 -12.36 11.84
C PRO A 137 11.76 -13.13 13.14
N LEU A 138 10.97 -12.55 14.06
CA LEU A 138 10.72 -13.13 15.38
C LEU A 138 9.40 -13.90 15.44
N ARG A 139 8.35 -13.39 14.78
CA ARG A 139 7.00 -13.98 14.78
C ARG A 139 6.09 -13.30 13.78
N ILE A 140 4.98 -13.95 13.47
CA ILE A 140 3.84 -13.33 12.79
C ILE A 140 2.93 -12.71 13.84
N LYS A 141 2.43 -11.50 13.59
CA LYS A 141 1.49 -10.82 14.46
C LYS A 141 0.33 -10.26 13.65
N THR A 142 -0.88 -10.59 14.06
CA THR A 142 -2.12 -10.17 13.41
C THR A 142 -2.89 -9.20 14.29
N PHE A 143 -3.55 -8.22 13.63
CA PHE A 143 -4.47 -7.28 14.25
C PHE A 143 -5.76 -7.24 13.43
N GLU A 144 -6.89 -7.42 14.10
CA GLU A 144 -8.21 -7.33 13.49
C GLU A 144 -8.64 -5.88 13.30
N VAL A 145 -9.33 -5.59 12.18
CA VAL A 145 -9.96 -4.31 11.86
C VAL A 145 -11.40 -4.60 11.44
N SER A 146 -12.36 -4.04 12.16
CA SER A 146 -13.78 -4.35 11.99
C SER A 146 -14.60 -3.25 11.29
N GLU A 147 -13.99 -2.11 10.97
CA GLU A 147 -14.68 -0.97 10.39
C GLU A 147 -14.07 -0.61 9.03
N PRO A 148 -14.77 -0.84 7.90
CA PRO A 148 -14.36 -0.32 6.60
C PRO A 148 -14.38 1.21 6.62
N ALA A 149 -13.68 1.84 5.68
CA ALA A 149 -13.83 3.27 5.45
C ALA A 149 -15.26 3.58 4.96
N THR A 150 -15.75 4.77 5.29
CA THR A 150 -17.01 5.29 4.73
C THR A 150 -16.74 6.12 3.47
N ASP A 151 -17.78 6.36 2.67
CA ASP A 151 -17.66 7.25 1.50
C ASP A 151 -17.22 8.67 1.91
N GLU A 152 -17.72 9.16 3.05
CA GLU A 152 -17.37 10.47 3.60
C GLU A 152 -15.88 10.54 3.98
N GLU A 153 -15.36 9.52 4.66
CA GLU A 153 -13.94 9.44 5.00
C GLU A 153 -13.06 9.37 3.76
N VAL A 154 -13.47 8.60 2.75
CA VAL A 154 -12.70 8.50 1.49
C VAL A 154 -12.67 9.85 0.77
N LEU A 155 -13.79 10.58 0.70
CA LEU A 155 -13.87 11.93 0.13
C LEU A 155 -13.01 12.93 0.90
N ASP A 156 -13.04 12.90 2.24
CA ASP A 156 -12.17 13.74 3.08
C ASP A 156 -10.69 13.45 2.79
N TRP A 157 -10.31 12.20 2.70
CA TRP A 157 -8.93 11.80 2.41
C TRP A 157 -8.46 12.17 0.99
N LEU A 158 -9.37 12.19 0.01
CA LEU A 158 -9.10 12.71 -1.34
C LEU A 158 -8.81 14.21 -1.33
N GLY A 159 -9.49 14.97 -0.47
CA GLY A 159 -9.29 16.40 -0.30
C GLY A 159 -7.92 16.78 0.27
N TYR A 160 -7.27 15.86 0.98
CA TYR A 160 -6.00 16.12 1.65
C TYR A 160 -4.83 15.37 1.00
N LYS A 161 -4.15 16.04 0.07
CA LYS A 161 -3.09 15.46 -0.79
C LYS A 161 -1.67 15.51 -0.19
N TRP A 162 -1.49 16.14 0.97
CA TRP A 162 -0.19 16.37 1.59
C TRP A 162 0.20 15.31 2.61
N ALA A 163 1.41 15.44 3.18
CA ALA A 163 1.88 14.52 4.21
C ALA A 163 0.96 14.51 5.43
N LYS A 164 0.61 13.32 5.89
CA LYS A 164 -0.23 13.09 7.07
C LYS A 164 0.63 12.77 8.29
N TYR A 165 1.83 12.27 8.03
CA TYR A 165 2.75 11.82 9.06
C TYR A 165 4.12 12.50 8.90
N ARG A 166 4.69 12.96 10.02
CA ARG A 166 5.99 13.64 10.02
C ARG A 166 7.11 12.84 9.36
N TRP A 167 7.12 11.52 9.54
CA TRP A 167 8.13 10.65 8.95
C TRP A 167 8.11 10.64 7.40
N GLU A 168 6.99 10.96 6.78
CA GLU A 168 6.91 11.08 5.31
C GLU A 168 7.80 12.20 4.80
N CYS A 169 7.87 13.30 5.55
CA CYS A 169 8.68 14.46 5.17
C CYS A 169 10.17 14.28 5.48
N VAL A 170 10.53 13.53 6.52
CA VAL A 170 11.93 13.33 6.93
C VAL A 170 12.80 12.74 5.80
N ARG A 171 12.24 11.82 5.02
CA ARG A 171 12.92 11.15 3.89
C ARG A 171 12.34 11.54 2.53
N CYS A 172 11.62 12.65 2.45
CA CYS A 172 11.04 13.13 1.20
C CYS A 172 12.10 13.86 0.36
N PRO A 173 12.26 13.55 -0.93
CA PRO A 173 13.20 14.25 -1.80
C PRO A 173 12.86 15.74 -1.92
N PHE A 174 11.59 16.11 -1.80
CA PHE A 174 11.10 17.49 -1.89
C PHE A 174 11.11 18.24 -0.56
N ARG A 175 11.68 17.69 0.52
CA ARG A 175 11.57 18.26 1.87
C ARG A 175 12.07 19.71 1.99
N HIS A 176 13.03 20.10 1.17
CA HIS A 176 13.66 21.44 1.25
C HIS A 176 12.85 22.52 0.56
N GLU A 177 12.02 22.17 -0.42
CA GLU A 177 11.23 23.08 -1.24
C GLU A 177 9.71 22.89 -1.04
N CYS A 178 9.29 22.00 -0.16
CA CYS A 178 7.88 21.71 0.07
C CYS A 178 7.30 22.67 1.12
N GLU A 179 6.31 23.47 0.73
CA GLU A 179 5.59 24.39 1.62
C GLU A 179 4.69 23.67 2.65
N HIS A 180 4.31 22.42 2.35
CA HIS A 180 3.41 21.61 3.18
C HIS A 180 4.14 20.58 4.06
N ARG A 181 5.43 20.79 4.32
CA ARG A 181 6.21 19.86 5.16
C ARG A 181 5.80 19.92 6.63
N LEU A 182 5.77 18.77 7.28
CA LEU A 182 5.46 18.59 8.71
C LEU A 182 6.74 18.55 9.59
N ILE A 183 7.75 19.37 9.30
CA ILE A 183 9.04 19.40 10.05
C ILE A 183 9.25 20.78 10.62
#